data_29204c4e2fc29b748b610b0698612996
#
_entry.id   29204c4e2fc29b748b610b0698612996
#
_cell.length_a   1.000
_cell.length_b   1.000
_cell.length_c   1.000
_cell.angle_alpha   90.00
_cell.angle_beta   90.00
_cell.angle_gamma   90.00
#
_symmetry.space_group_name_H-M   'P 1'
#
loop_
_entity.id
_entity.type
_entity.pdbx_description
1 polymer ?
#
loop_
_entity_poly.entity_id
_entity_poly.type
_entity_poly.pdbx_seq_one_letter_code
_entity_poly.pdbx_strand_id
1 'polypeptide(L)'
;MLRASLAILSLGLSWTNAALAAQPATLRVDYIHSGNALADHYALDRVVEEALPWPGNLAQSIDTLELGAYFFDVVDPATGRVFFSRGYSSVFGEWRTTDEARGMDRAFGESLRFPKPDRPVRVRVYERDDRN
;
A
#
# COMPACT_ATOMS: atom_id res chain seq x y z
N MET A 1 -59.25 14.71 -47.45
CA MET A 1 -58.79 15.19 -46.14
C MET A 1 -57.84 14.15 -45.59
N LEU A 2 -56.51 14.37 -45.71
CA LEU A 2 -55.47 13.52 -45.14
C LEU A 2 -55.13 14.02 -43.73
N ARG A 3 -55.28 13.14 -42.72
CA ARG A 3 -54.78 13.46 -41.35
C ARG A 3 -53.39 12.80 -41.19
N ALA A 4 -52.36 13.62 -41.01
CA ALA A 4 -51.03 13.15 -40.65
C ALA A 4 -50.95 13.03 -39.14
N SER A 5 -50.65 11.82 -38.63
CA SER A 5 -50.36 11.60 -37.21
C SER A 5 -48.86 11.67 -36.99
N LEU A 6 -48.40 12.64 -36.18
CA LEU A 6 -47.01 12.80 -35.77
C LEU A 6 -46.77 11.95 -34.51
N ALA A 7 -45.99 10.90 -34.63
CA ALA A 7 -45.53 10.10 -33.48
C ALA A 7 -44.23 10.72 -32.89
N ILE A 8 -44.29 11.20 -31.64
CA ILE A 8 -43.15 11.71 -30.92
C ILE A 8 -42.49 10.53 -30.18
N LEU A 9 -41.33 10.13 -30.67
CA LEU A 9 -40.49 9.11 -30.01
C LEU A 9 -39.66 9.77 -28.93
N SER A 10 -40.03 9.61 -27.67
CA SER A 10 -39.23 10.10 -26.52
C SER A 10 -38.14 9.08 -26.20
N LEU A 11 -36.87 9.39 -26.53
CA LEU A 11 -35.71 8.64 -26.06
C LEU A 11 -35.44 9.01 -24.61
N GLY A 12 -35.83 8.14 -23.70
CA GLY A 12 -35.44 8.25 -22.27
C GLY A 12 -33.98 7.90 -22.09
N LEU A 13 -33.14 8.91 -21.83
CA LEU A 13 -31.74 8.71 -21.47
C LEU A 13 -31.69 8.32 -19.97
N SER A 14 -31.57 7.02 -19.70
CA SER A 14 -31.40 6.54 -18.33
C SER A 14 -29.94 6.76 -17.92
N TRP A 15 -29.70 7.75 -17.09
CA TRP A 15 -28.40 7.97 -16.44
C TRP A 15 -28.26 6.93 -15.31
N THR A 16 -27.52 5.86 -15.55
CA THR A 16 -27.09 4.99 -14.47
C THR A 16 -26.00 5.70 -13.68
N ASN A 17 -26.34 6.23 -12.51
CA ASN A 17 -25.35 6.66 -11.53
C ASN A 17 -24.60 5.41 -11.04
N ALA A 18 -23.50 5.06 -11.67
CA ALA A 18 -22.52 4.19 -11.08
C ALA A 18 -21.95 4.94 -9.86
N ALA A 19 -22.40 4.59 -8.67
CA ALA A 19 -21.77 5.09 -7.44
C ALA A 19 -20.30 4.67 -7.50
N LEU A 20 -19.40 5.64 -7.66
CA LEU A 20 -17.97 5.40 -7.45
C LEU A 20 -17.83 4.86 -6.02
N ALA A 21 -17.38 3.61 -5.90
CA ALA A 21 -17.09 3.04 -4.60
C ALA A 21 -16.10 3.97 -3.89
N ALA A 22 -16.49 4.44 -2.69
CA ALA A 22 -15.64 5.33 -1.91
C ALA A 22 -14.28 4.63 -1.67
N GLN A 23 -13.19 5.36 -1.90
CA GLN A 23 -11.85 4.86 -1.61
C GLN A 23 -11.75 4.56 -0.10
N PRO A 24 -11.13 3.43 0.29
CA PRO A 24 -10.91 3.13 1.70
C PRO A 24 -9.99 4.20 2.33
N ALA A 25 -10.03 4.33 3.65
CA ALA A 25 -9.04 5.13 4.37
C ALA A 25 -7.62 4.59 4.14
N THR A 26 -6.63 5.40 4.43
CA THR A 26 -5.22 4.97 4.45
C THR A 26 -4.85 4.48 5.84
N LEU A 27 -4.29 3.29 5.95
CA LEU A 27 -3.64 2.82 7.16
C LEU A 27 -2.13 3.01 7.03
N ARG A 28 -1.51 3.60 8.08
CA ARG A 28 -0.07 3.79 8.19
C ARG A 28 0.46 3.02 9.41
N VAL A 29 1.50 2.26 9.19
CA VAL A 29 2.25 1.57 10.24
C VAL A 29 3.61 2.25 10.35
N ASP A 30 3.85 2.94 11.47
CA ASP A 30 5.13 3.56 11.79
C ASP A 30 5.97 2.56 12.60
N TYR A 31 7.24 2.44 12.27
CA TYR A 31 8.18 1.55 12.95
C TYR A 31 9.56 2.18 13.05
N ILE A 32 10.35 1.70 14.00
CA ILE A 32 11.77 2.05 14.13
C ILE A 32 12.58 0.94 13.48
N HIS A 33 13.41 1.32 12.52
CA HIS A 33 14.41 0.47 11.90
C HIS A 33 15.78 0.87 12.44
N SER A 34 16.46 -0.02 13.13
CA SER A 34 17.69 0.30 13.88
C SER A 34 18.73 -0.80 13.73
N GLY A 35 20.00 -0.45 13.95
CA GLY A 35 21.13 -1.37 13.88
C GLY A 35 22.33 -0.77 13.18
N ASN A 36 23.10 -1.60 12.46
CA ASN A 36 24.35 -1.23 11.80
C ASN A 36 24.51 -1.97 10.44
N ALA A 37 25.68 -1.96 9.86
CA ALA A 37 25.95 -2.63 8.58
C ALA A 37 25.75 -4.16 8.61
N LEU A 38 25.82 -4.80 9.78
CA LEU A 38 25.81 -6.26 9.93
C LEU A 38 24.50 -6.82 10.46
N ALA A 39 23.74 -6.03 11.23
CA ALA A 39 22.51 -6.47 11.89
C ALA A 39 21.51 -5.34 11.98
N ASP A 40 20.21 -5.68 11.91
CA ASP A 40 19.13 -4.74 12.06
C ASP A 40 17.98 -5.30 12.90
N HIS A 41 17.17 -4.39 13.41
CA HIS A 41 16.04 -4.65 14.27
C HIS A 41 14.86 -3.76 13.89
N TYR A 42 13.66 -4.31 14.02
CA TYR A 42 12.40 -3.62 13.77
C TYR A 42 11.58 -3.53 15.07
N ALA A 43 11.09 -2.36 15.37
CA ALA A 43 10.18 -2.14 16.50
C ALA A 43 8.95 -1.35 16.03
N LEU A 44 7.75 -1.89 16.27
CA LEU A 44 6.52 -1.15 16.01
C LEU A 44 6.47 0.10 16.89
N ASP A 45 6.23 1.28 16.28
CA ASP A 45 5.98 2.53 17.00
C ASP A 45 4.46 2.73 17.16
N ARG A 46 3.74 2.85 16.06
CA ARG A 46 2.28 3.05 16.12
C ARG A 46 1.59 2.62 14.82
N VAL A 47 0.24 2.50 14.91
CA VAL A 47 -0.65 2.33 13.76
C VAL A 47 -1.60 3.52 13.69
N VAL A 48 -1.69 4.17 12.55
CA VAL A 48 -2.49 5.39 12.35
C VAL A 48 -3.44 5.21 11.19
N GLU A 49 -4.71 5.55 11.40
CA GLU A 49 -5.64 5.79 10.31
C GLU A 49 -5.50 7.26 9.88
N GLU A 50 -5.06 7.48 8.64
CA GLU A 50 -4.89 8.83 8.12
C GLU A 50 -6.25 9.44 7.73
N ALA A 51 -6.36 10.77 7.84
CA ALA A 51 -7.61 11.48 7.56
C ALA A 51 -8.02 11.44 6.08
N LEU A 52 -7.06 11.22 5.18
CA LEU A 52 -7.31 11.17 3.74
C LEU A 52 -7.52 9.73 3.26
N PRO A 53 -8.39 9.53 2.25
CA PRO A 53 -8.57 8.23 1.64
C PRO A 53 -7.28 7.74 0.96
N TRP A 54 -7.20 6.44 0.71
CA TRP A 54 -6.08 5.85 -0.02
C TRP A 54 -5.94 6.48 -1.42
N PRO A 55 -4.78 7.07 -1.74
CA PRO A 55 -4.59 7.78 -3.01
C PRO A 55 -4.23 6.85 -4.18
N GLY A 56 -3.92 5.57 -3.89
CA GLY A 56 -3.44 4.63 -4.90
C GLY A 56 -4.55 3.90 -5.65
N ASN A 57 -4.16 3.22 -6.73
CA ASN A 57 -5.06 2.40 -7.53
C ASN A 57 -5.29 1.04 -6.84
N LEU A 58 -6.53 0.76 -6.45
CA LEU A 58 -6.90 -0.52 -5.81
C LEU A 58 -6.77 -1.73 -6.75
N ALA A 59 -6.84 -1.52 -8.07
CA ALA A 59 -6.63 -2.59 -9.05
C ALA A 59 -5.14 -3.00 -9.17
N GLN A 60 -4.22 -2.21 -8.61
CA GLN A 60 -2.78 -2.46 -8.60
C GLN A 60 -2.26 -2.61 -7.16
N SER A 61 -2.95 -3.42 -6.37
CA SER A 61 -2.62 -3.62 -4.96
C SER A 61 -1.43 -4.56 -4.74
N ILE A 62 -1.10 -5.40 -5.71
CA ILE A 62 0.00 -6.36 -5.62
C ILE A 62 1.21 -5.83 -6.38
N ASP A 63 2.38 -5.89 -5.76
CA ASP A 63 3.64 -5.53 -6.40
C ASP A 63 4.00 -6.55 -7.47
N THR A 64 4.22 -6.05 -8.68
CA THR A 64 4.67 -6.83 -9.85
C THR A 64 5.97 -6.29 -10.43
N LEU A 65 6.52 -5.22 -9.84
CA LEU A 65 7.73 -4.56 -10.35
C LEU A 65 8.99 -5.10 -9.70
N GLU A 66 8.86 -5.66 -8.50
CA GLU A 66 9.97 -6.24 -7.70
C GLU A 66 11.14 -5.27 -7.46
N LEU A 67 10.83 -3.96 -7.35
CA LEU A 67 11.80 -2.90 -7.13
C LEU A 67 12.00 -2.60 -5.64
N GLY A 68 13.20 -2.07 -5.31
CA GLY A 68 13.60 -1.70 -3.96
C GLY A 68 14.26 -2.83 -3.18
N ALA A 69 15.13 -2.47 -2.23
CA ALA A 69 15.86 -3.41 -1.39
C ALA A 69 14.98 -4.12 -0.35
N TYR A 70 13.81 -3.54 -0.07
CA TYR A 70 12.84 -4.07 0.87
C TYR A 70 11.51 -4.34 0.19
N PHE A 71 10.72 -5.19 0.84
CA PHE A 71 9.38 -5.54 0.39
C PHE A 71 8.48 -5.70 1.62
N PHE A 72 7.22 -5.31 1.52
CA PHE A 72 6.24 -5.67 2.52
C PHE A 72 4.96 -6.20 1.88
N ASP A 73 4.28 -7.04 2.62
CA ASP A 73 2.94 -7.49 2.28
C ASP A 73 1.97 -7.38 3.47
N VAL A 74 0.69 -7.31 3.12
CA VAL A 74 -0.44 -7.29 4.04
C VAL A 74 -1.28 -8.52 3.75
N VAL A 75 -1.36 -9.44 4.71
CA VAL A 75 -1.97 -10.76 4.49
C VAL A 75 -3.08 -11.06 5.49
N ASP A 76 -4.02 -11.88 5.06
CA ASP A 76 -4.98 -12.55 5.93
C ASP A 76 -4.24 -13.55 6.83
N PRO A 77 -4.29 -13.43 8.17
CA PRO A 77 -3.53 -14.30 9.06
C PRO A 77 -4.04 -15.75 9.08
N ALA A 78 -5.29 -16.02 8.65
CA ALA A 78 -5.88 -17.34 8.64
C ALA A 78 -5.56 -18.11 7.36
N THR A 79 -5.54 -17.42 6.21
CA THR A 79 -5.40 -18.06 4.88
C THR A 79 -4.06 -17.80 4.22
N GLY A 80 -3.31 -16.77 4.68
CA GLY A 80 -2.07 -16.32 4.03
C GLY A 80 -2.31 -15.52 2.74
N ARG A 81 -3.57 -15.24 2.36
CA ARG A 81 -3.87 -14.47 1.16
C ARG A 81 -3.33 -13.06 1.27
N VAL A 82 -2.56 -12.63 0.25
CA VAL A 82 -2.03 -11.27 0.15
C VAL A 82 -3.12 -10.33 -0.35
N PHE A 83 -3.36 -9.22 0.35
CA PHE A 83 -4.28 -8.15 -0.04
C PHE A 83 -3.55 -6.97 -0.68
N PHE A 84 -2.35 -6.70 -0.19
CA PHE A 84 -1.53 -5.59 -0.65
C PHE A 84 -0.06 -5.94 -0.53
N SER A 85 0.76 -5.48 -1.46
CA SER A 85 2.21 -5.60 -1.37
C SER A 85 2.92 -4.47 -2.11
N ARG A 86 4.13 -4.10 -1.64
CA ARG A 86 5.01 -3.10 -2.28
C ARG A 86 6.46 -3.39 -1.98
N GLY A 87 7.29 -3.20 -3.03
CA GLY A 87 8.71 -3.01 -2.85
C GLY A 87 9.02 -1.56 -2.49
N TYR A 88 10.08 -1.33 -1.71
CA TYR A 88 10.50 0.01 -1.30
C TYR A 88 11.98 0.04 -0.94
N SER A 89 12.56 1.26 -0.87
CA SER A 89 13.86 1.53 -0.28
C SER A 89 13.69 2.29 1.02
N SER A 90 14.50 1.97 2.02
CA SER A 90 14.41 2.58 3.34
C SER A 90 15.61 3.49 3.61
N VAL A 91 15.43 4.47 4.49
CA VAL A 91 16.52 5.36 4.92
C VAL A 91 17.60 4.55 5.64
N PHE A 92 17.21 3.62 6.50
CA PHE A 92 18.14 2.70 7.15
C PHE A 92 18.90 1.86 6.11
N GLY A 93 18.21 1.32 5.10
CA GLY A 93 18.82 0.53 4.04
C GLY A 93 19.89 1.29 3.25
N GLU A 94 19.64 2.55 2.94
CA GLU A 94 20.64 3.43 2.30
C GLU A 94 21.81 3.72 3.24
N TRP A 95 21.53 4.10 4.48
CA TRP A 95 22.56 4.42 5.46
C TRP A 95 23.46 3.21 5.81
N ARG A 96 22.90 2.00 5.94
CA ARG A 96 23.68 0.80 6.32
C ARG A 96 24.79 0.45 5.33
N THR A 97 24.75 1.00 4.10
CA THR A 97 25.80 0.81 3.10
C THR A 97 27.00 1.72 3.29
N THR A 98 26.92 2.69 4.20
CA THR A 98 27.97 3.67 4.45
C THR A 98 29.09 3.14 5.39
N ASP A 99 30.24 3.80 5.36
CA ASP A 99 31.33 3.49 6.30
C ASP A 99 30.96 3.75 7.75
N GLU A 100 30.10 4.76 8.01
CA GLU A 100 29.60 5.07 9.35
C GLU A 100 28.87 3.89 9.98
N ALA A 101 28.06 3.18 9.21
CA ALA A 101 27.29 2.04 9.68
C ALA A 101 28.13 0.84 10.13
N ARG A 102 29.44 0.80 9.75
CA ARG A 102 30.38 -0.22 10.22
C ARG A 102 30.89 0.05 11.64
N GLY A 103 30.78 1.29 12.08
CA GLY A 103 31.34 1.73 13.37
C GLY A 103 30.31 2.10 14.44
N MET A 104 29.02 2.18 14.10
CA MET A 104 27.99 2.57 15.07
C MET A 104 26.60 2.05 14.68
N ASP A 105 25.71 2.00 15.69
CA ASP A 105 24.29 1.75 15.49
C ASP A 105 23.53 3.07 15.31
N ARG A 106 22.49 3.04 14.46
CA ARG A 106 21.51 4.13 14.34
C ARG A 106 20.10 3.59 14.32
N ALA A 107 19.15 4.51 14.54
CA ALA A 107 17.72 4.24 14.47
C ALA A 107 17.02 5.28 13.59
N PHE A 108 16.14 4.83 12.73
CA PHE A 108 15.35 5.66 11.81
C PHE A 108 13.87 5.34 11.98
N GLY A 109 13.03 6.40 12.00
CA GLY A 109 11.60 6.24 11.92
C GLY A 109 11.18 6.06 10.46
N GLU A 110 10.48 4.98 10.18
CA GLU A 110 9.99 4.63 8.84
C GLU A 110 8.50 4.31 8.87
N SER A 111 7.84 4.32 7.70
CA SER A 111 6.40 4.09 7.63
C SER A 111 6.02 3.26 6.42
N LEU A 112 5.07 2.36 6.61
CA LEU A 112 4.38 1.63 5.55
C LEU A 112 2.96 2.15 5.43
N ARG A 113 2.48 2.33 4.20
CA ARG A 113 1.11 2.78 3.93
C ARG A 113 0.41 1.81 2.99
N PHE A 114 -0.87 1.55 3.26
CA PHE A 114 -1.71 0.70 2.43
C PHE A 114 -3.20 1.04 2.64
N PRO A 115 -4.11 0.61 1.73
CA PRO A 115 -5.54 0.79 1.94
C PRO A 115 -5.98 0.09 3.23
N LYS A 116 -6.74 0.80 4.08
CA LYS A 116 -7.22 0.23 5.34
C LYS A 116 -8.06 -1.02 5.06
N PRO A 117 -7.68 -2.19 5.62
CA PRO A 117 -8.46 -3.39 5.47
C PRO A 117 -9.72 -3.34 6.35
N ASP A 118 -10.75 -4.09 5.97
CA ASP A 118 -12.01 -4.24 6.70
C ASP A 118 -11.97 -5.32 7.80
N ARG A 119 -10.80 -5.94 8.00
CA ARG A 119 -10.55 -7.06 8.92
C ARG A 119 -9.15 -7.03 9.49
N PRO A 120 -8.88 -7.79 10.57
CA PRO A 120 -7.52 -7.97 11.06
C PRO A 120 -6.59 -8.54 9.98
N VAL A 121 -5.38 -7.98 9.89
CA VAL A 121 -4.35 -8.41 8.94
C VAL A 121 -3.01 -8.55 9.64
N ARG A 122 -2.09 -9.25 8.99
CA ARG A 122 -0.68 -9.29 9.36
C ARG A 122 0.12 -8.52 8.31
N VAL A 123 0.96 -7.60 8.76
CA VAL A 123 1.96 -6.92 7.94
C VAL A 123 3.28 -7.66 8.12
N ARG A 124 3.95 -8.00 7.02
CA ARG A 124 5.26 -8.64 7.02
C ARG A 124 6.22 -7.78 6.23
N VAL A 125 7.43 -7.63 6.73
CA VAL A 125 8.52 -6.89 6.09
C VAL A 125 9.62 -7.88 5.74
N TYR A 126 10.22 -7.70 4.57
CA TYR A 126 11.29 -8.53 4.06
C TYR A 126 12.41 -7.65 3.49
N GLU A 127 13.63 -8.08 3.66
CA GLU A 127 14.77 -7.62 2.88
C GLU A 127 14.88 -8.51 1.63
N ARG A 128 15.11 -7.91 0.47
CA ARG A 128 15.36 -8.66 -0.76
C ARG A 128 16.82 -9.11 -0.76
N ASP A 129 17.05 -10.37 -1.08
CA ASP A 129 18.40 -10.89 -1.29
C ASP A 129 18.83 -10.59 -2.73
N ASP A 130 19.91 -9.84 -2.88
CA ASP A 130 20.49 -9.47 -4.21
C ASP A 130 21.11 -10.66 -4.95
N ARG A 131 20.94 -11.89 -4.44
CA ARG A 131 21.56 -13.11 -4.96
C ARG A 131 20.65 -13.95 -5.87
N ASN A 132 19.66 -13.32 -6.50
CA ASN A 132 18.88 -13.97 -7.58
C ASN A 132 19.12 -13.31 -8.91
#